data_09ba16857a8fc4f452450523fabc6150
#
_entry.id   09ba16857a8fc4f452450523fabc6150
#
_cell.length_a   1.000
_cell.length_b   1.000
_cell.length_c   1.000
_cell.angle_alpha   90.00
_cell.angle_beta   90.00
_cell.angle_gamma   90.00
#
_symmetry.space_group_name_H-M   'P 1'
#
loop_
_entity.id
_entity.type
_entity.pdbx_description
1 polymer ?
#
loop_
_entity_poly.entity_id
_entity_poly.type
_entity_poly.pdbx_seq_one_letter_code
_entity_poly.pdbx_strand_id
1 'polypeptide(L)'
;MASSVHLVSVPSFRRREISSSHRNFRKSITFTSVKKSVSVSCAAIPSESAQAAPEKPEIELEFIGPKPGADGPYPVDRATAISGEKLLRNIMLDNKIELYAAYGKVMNCGGGGSCGTCIVEIVDGKDLLNERTNTELRYLKKKPESWRLACQTIVGNKENSGKVVVQRLPQWKK
;
A
#
# COMPACT_ATOMS: atom_id res chain seq x y z
N MET A 1 -33.89 -0.10 60.74
CA MET A 1 -34.20 -0.12 59.29
C MET A 1 -33.16 -0.97 58.62
N ALA A 2 -33.52 -2.20 58.26
CA ALA A 2 -32.58 -3.17 57.70
C ALA A 2 -32.70 -3.16 56.18
N SER A 3 -31.64 -2.78 55.46
CA SER A 3 -31.61 -2.82 53.98
C SER A 3 -31.14 -4.19 53.53
N SER A 4 -32.03 -4.88 52.83
CA SER A 4 -31.79 -6.18 52.22
C SER A 4 -30.99 -6.02 50.92
N VAL A 5 -29.83 -6.66 50.83
CA VAL A 5 -29.01 -6.70 49.61
C VAL A 5 -29.35 -7.97 48.82
N HIS A 6 -29.98 -7.79 47.65
CA HIS A 6 -30.27 -8.87 46.72
C HIS A 6 -28.97 -9.23 45.92
N LEU A 7 -28.48 -10.45 46.13
CA LEU A 7 -27.44 -11.06 45.26
C LEU A 7 -28.10 -11.51 43.96
N VAL A 8 -27.67 -10.92 42.86
CA VAL A 8 -28.03 -11.38 41.50
C VAL A 8 -27.03 -12.46 41.07
N SER A 9 -27.57 -13.66 40.84
CA SER A 9 -26.83 -14.84 40.37
C SER A 9 -26.50 -14.68 38.90
N VAL A 10 -25.19 -14.81 38.55
CA VAL A 10 -24.68 -14.75 37.17
C VAL A 10 -24.73 -16.17 36.58
N PRO A 11 -25.31 -16.39 35.38
CA PRO A 11 -25.33 -17.71 34.76
C PRO A 11 -23.94 -18.09 34.23
N SER A 12 -23.49 -19.26 34.63
CA SER A 12 -22.25 -19.93 34.16
C SER A 12 -22.37 -20.29 32.69
N PHE A 13 -21.53 -19.66 31.84
CA PHE A 13 -21.38 -20.05 30.43
C PHE A 13 -20.55 -21.33 30.32
N ARG A 14 -21.20 -22.44 29.93
CA ARG A 14 -20.55 -23.68 29.56
C ARG A 14 -19.68 -23.48 28.31
N ARG A 15 -18.36 -23.65 28.47
CA ARG A 15 -17.41 -23.78 27.36
C ARG A 15 -17.76 -25.02 26.54
N ARG A 16 -18.09 -24.84 25.26
CA ARG A 16 -18.11 -25.93 24.28
C ARG A 16 -16.69 -26.23 23.88
N GLU A 17 -16.22 -27.42 24.21
CA GLU A 17 -14.97 -27.96 23.66
C GLU A 17 -15.18 -28.30 22.19
N ILE A 18 -14.43 -27.61 21.31
CA ILE A 18 -14.37 -27.94 19.89
C ILE A 18 -13.27 -28.98 19.73
N SER A 19 -13.69 -30.23 19.55
CA SER A 19 -12.81 -31.33 19.19
C SER A 19 -12.19 -31.09 17.81
N SER A 20 -10.90 -30.80 17.81
CA SER A 20 -10.07 -30.65 16.61
C SER A 20 -9.67 -32.04 16.10
N SER A 21 -10.38 -32.55 15.11
CA SER A 21 -9.98 -33.74 14.37
C SER A 21 -8.91 -33.42 13.34
N HIS A 22 -7.64 -33.62 13.69
CA HIS A 22 -6.52 -33.56 12.77
C HIS A 22 -6.55 -34.80 11.83
N ARG A 23 -7.10 -34.63 10.64
CA ARG A 23 -6.84 -35.57 9.53
C ARG A 23 -5.57 -35.13 8.80
N ASN A 24 -4.47 -35.78 9.11
CA ASN A 24 -3.22 -35.72 8.35
C ASN A 24 -3.44 -36.27 6.94
N PHE A 25 -3.60 -35.41 5.95
CA PHE A 25 -3.60 -35.82 4.55
C PHE A 25 -2.22 -35.50 3.94
N ARG A 26 -1.28 -36.43 4.14
CA ARG A 26 0.00 -36.41 3.40
C ARG A 26 -0.24 -36.96 1.99
N LYS A 27 -0.39 -36.04 1.00
CA LYS A 27 -0.20 -36.42 -0.41
C LYS A 27 1.27 -36.19 -0.75
N SER A 28 2.01 -37.30 -0.89
CA SER A 28 3.34 -37.29 -1.49
C SER A 28 3.20 -37.09 -2.99
N ILE A 29 3.70 -35.96 -3.49
CA ILE A 29 3.81 -35.68 -4.92
C ILE A 29 5.21 -36.17 -5.33
N THR A 30 5.28 -37.29 -6.03
CA THR A 30 6.51 -37.77 -6.67
C THR A 30 6.68 -37.03 -7.99
N PHE A 31 7.69 -36.16 -8.09
CA PHE A 31 8.11 -35.59 -9.36
C PHE A 31 9.00 -36.55 -10.09
N THR A 32 8.50 -37.16 -11.16
CA THR A 32 9.31 -37.87 -12.12
C THR A 32 9.95 -36.87 -13.08
N SER A 33 11.26 -36.69 -12.92
CA SER A 33 12.07 -35.86 -13.81
C SER A 33 12.32 -36.60 -15.12
N VAL A 34 11.63 -36.22 -16.18
CA VAL A 34 11.95 -36.67 -17.55
C VAL A 34 12.99 -35.73 -18.14
N LYS A 35 14.24 -36.17 -18.14
CA LYS A 35 15.31 -35.51 -18.89
C LYS A 35 15.15 -35.81 -20.39
N LYS A 36 14.56 -34.89 -21.16
CA LYS A 36 14.65 -34.89 -22.63
C LYS A 36 15.83 -33.99 -23.02
N SER A 37 16.91 -34.61 -23.45
CA SER A 37 18.01 -33.93 -24.13
C SER A 37 17.55 -33.58 -25.55
N VAL A 38 17.38 -32.30 -25.82
CA VAL A 38 17.17 -31.77 -27.17
C VAL A 38 18.50 -31.09 -27.59
N SER A 39 19.19 -31.72 -28.53
CA SER A 39 20.30 -31.10 -29.22
C SER A 39 19.77 -30.07 -30.22
N VAL A 40 20.01 -28.79 -29.95
CA VAL A 40 19.68 -27.71 -30.88
C VAL A 40 20.92 -27.32 -31.65
N SER A 41 20.91 -27.64 -32.96
CA SER A 41 21.88 -27.14 -33.93
C SER A 41 21.67 -25.63 -34.13
N CYS A 42 22.75 -24.86 -34.00
CA CYS A 42 22.76 -23.42 -34.29
C CYS A 42 22.60 -23.20 -35.79
N ALA A 43 21.40 -22.74 -36.21
CA ALA A 43 21.22 -22.05 -37.48
C ALA A 43 21.12 -20.55 -37.19
N ALA A 44 22.00 -19.77 -37.77
CA ALA A 44 21.99 -18.32 -37.67
C ALA A 44 20.72 -17.76 -38.31
N ILE A 45 19.91 -17.05 -37.50
CA ILE A 45 18.77 -16.29 -37.96
C ILE A 45 19.15 -14.80 -37.95
N PRO A 46 18.88 -14.03 -39.05
CA PRO A 46 19.18 -12.61 -39.09
C PRO A 46 18.36 -11.85 -38.03
N SER A 47 19.01 -10.85 -37.45
CA SER A 47 18.42 -9.95 -36.44
C SER A 47 17.19 -9.27 -36.98
N GLU A 48 16.03 -9.79 -36.57
CA GLU A 48 14.76 -9.13 -36.73
C GLU A 48 14.64 -8.06 -35.64
N SER A 49 14.38 -6.84 -36.08
CA SER A 49 14.25 -5.65 -35.26
C SER A 49 13.34 -5.94 -34.05
N ALA A 50 13.87 -5.80 -32.85
CA ALA A 50 13.08 -5.78 -31.62
C ALA A 50 12.05 -4.66 -31.74
N GLN A 51 10.81 -5.01 -32.05
CA GLN A 51 9.69 -4.12 -31.83
C GLN A 51 9.67 -3.79 -30.34
N ALA A 52 10.01 -2.55 -30.01
CA ALA A 52 9.87 -2.01 -28.69
C ALA A 52 8.42 -2.23 -28.25
N ALA A 53 8.22 -2.99 -27.18
CA ALA A 53 6.92 -3.10 -26.56
C ALA A 53 6.44 -1.67 -26.24
N PRO A 54 5.15 -1.34 -26.42
CA PRO A 54 4.64 0.01 -26.17
C PRO A 54 5.05 0.41 -24.75
N GLU A 55 5.83 1.49 -24.64
CA GLU A 55 6.28 2.02 -23.37
C GLU A 55 5.03 2.39 -22.55
N LYS A 56 4.88 1.77 -21.39
CA LYS A 56 3.76 2.07 -20.50
C LYS A 56 3.94 3.49 -19.97
N PRO A 57 2.87 4.30 -19.89
CA PRO A 57 2.97 5.65 -19.38
C PRO A 57 3.49 5.63 -17.94
N GLU A 58 4.49 6.46 -17.66
CA GLU A 58 5.10 6.62 -16.35
C GLU A 58 4.69 7.95 -15.71
N ILE A 59 4.59 7.94 -14.39
CA ILE A 59 4.32 9.13 -13.57
C ILE A 59 5.51 9.36 -12.66
N GLU A 60 6.03 10.58 -12.69
CA GLU A 60 7.06 11.04 -11.76
C GLU A 60 6.41 11.49 -10.45
N LEU A 61 6.99 11.09 -9.32
CA LEU A 61 6.54 11.50 -8.00
C LEU A 61 7.66 12.21 -7.25
N GLU A 62 7.33 13.37 -6.69
CA GLU A 62 8.20 14.08 -5.74
C GLU A 62 7.57 14.07 -4.35
N PHE A 63 8.34 13.67 -3.36
CA PHE A 63 7.90 13.58 -1.97
C PHE A 63 8.66 14.57 -1.11
N ILE A 64 7.96 15.60 -0.64
CA ILE A 64 8.51 16.65 0.21
C ILE A 64 8.45 16.20 1.67
N GLY A 65 9.56 16.30 2.39
CA GLY A 65 9.63 15.95 3.81
C GLY A 65 8.85 16.91 4.70
N PRO A 66 8.47 16.49 5.91
CA PRO A 66 7.65 17.29 6.84
C PRO A 66 8.44 18.38 7.57
N LYS A 67 9.76 18.29 7.58
CA LYS A 67 10.66 19.22 8.29
C LYS A 67 11.76 19.69 7.36
N PRO A 68 12.22 20.94 7.52
CA PRO A 68 13.39 21.41 6.81
C PRO A 68 14.63 20.59 7.21
N GLY A 69 15.53 20.34 6.26
CA GLY A 69 16.82 19.72 6.52
C GLY A 69 17.76 20.61 7.31
N ALA A 70 18.92 20.09 7.66
CA ALA A 70 19.96 20.85 8.36
C ALA A 70 20.42 22.09 7.54
N ASP A 71 20.34 21.98 6.22
CA ASP A 71 20.72 23.04 5.26
C ASP A 71 19.56 24.02 4.92
N GLY A 72 18.41 23.92 5.60
CA GLY A 72 17.27 24.82 5.46
C GLY A 72 16.16 24.37 4.49
N PRO A 73 16.44 23.83 3.29
CA PRO A 73 15.37 23.34 2.41
C PRO A 73 14.74 22.04 2.90
N TYR A 74 13.48 21.80 2.46
CA TYR A 74 12.81 20.54 2.73
C TYR A 74 13.45 19.41 1.89
N PRO A 75 13.75 18.25 2.47
CA PRO A 75 14.26 17.12 1.70
C PRO A 75 13.18 16.64 0.71
N VAL A 76 13.60 16.38 -0.53
CA VAL A 76 12.74 15.91 -1.60
C VAL A 76 13.26 14.56 -2.09
N ASP A 77 12.44 13.52 -1.91
CA ASP A 77 12.68 12.20 -2.48
C ASP A 77 11.93 12.06 -3.80
N ARG A 78 12.49 11.36 -4.78
CA ARG A 78 11.87 11.13 -6.09
C ARG A 78 11.67 9.66 -6.35
N ALA A 79 10.58 9.35 -7.05
CA ALA A 79 10.29 8.00 -7.52
C ALA A 79 9.52 8.07 -8.84
N THR A 80 9.57 6.98 -9.62
CA THR A 80 8.73 6.80 -10.80
C THR A 80 7.84 5.59 -10.61
N ALA A 81 6.67 5.62 -11.22
CA ALA A 81 5.74 4.52 -11.17
C ALA A 81 4.97 4.40 -12.49
N ILE A 82 4.68 3.17 -12.90
CA ILE A 82 3.81 2.92 -14.05
C ILE A 82 2.39 3.35 -13.69
N SER A 83 1.80 4.13 -14.59
CA SER A 83 0.45 4.67 -14.44
C SER A 83 -0.59 3.58 -14.18
N GLY A 84 -1.38 3.71 -13.12
CA GLY A 84 -2.49 2.83 -12.78
C GLY A 84 -2.15 1.46 -12.19
N GLU A 85 -0.86 1.16 -11.95
CA GLU A 85 -0.46 -0.16 -11.42
C GLU A 85 -0.36 -0.20 -9.90
N LYS A 86 0.09 0.88 -9.26
CA LYS A 86 0.43 0.85 -7.83
C LYS A 86 -0.31 1.89 -7.01
N LEU A 87 -0.57 1.52 -5.77
CA LEU A 87 -0.99 2.47 -4.73
C LEU A 87 0.20 3.35 -4.31
N LEU A 88 -0.07 4.62 -4.01
CA LEU A 88 0.92 5.58 -3.55
C LEU A 88 1.72 5.05 -2.33
N ARG A 89 1.05 4.37 -1.40
CA ARG A 89 1.69 3.70 -0.26
C ARG A 89 2.76 2.70 -0.70
N ASN A 90 2.45 1.87 -1.69
CA ASN A 90 3.38 0.83 -2.13
C ASN A 90 4.59 1.44 -2.84
N ILE A 91 4.38 2.47 -3.66
CA ILE A 91 5.46 3.23 -4.31
C ILE A 91 6.41 3.81 -3.26
N MET A 92 5.88 4.43 -2.20
CA MET A 92 6.69 4.98 -1.12
C MET A 92 7.49 3.89 -0.38
N LEU A 93 6.88 2.74 -0.09
CA LEU A 93 7.56 1.63 0.59
C LEU A 93 8.64 0.99 -0.28
N ASP A 94 8.37 0.76 -1.57
CA ASP A 94 9.33 0.19 -2.52
C ASP A 94 10.58 1.07 -2.64
N ASN A 95 10.40 2.39 -2.61
CA ASN A 95 11.48 3.38 -2.69
C ASN A 95 12.06 3.79 -1.32
N LYS A 96 11.67 3.12 -0.22
CA LYS A 96 12.12 3.39 1.16
C LYS A 96 11.82 4.82 1.62
N ILE A 97 10.80 5.45 1.07
CA ILE A 97 10.35 6.79 1.42
C ILE A 97 9.47 6.71 2.68
N GLU A 98 9.79 7.51 3.69
CA GLU A 98 9.09 7.47 4.97
C GLU A 98 7.65 8.00 4.86
N LEU A 99 6.68 7.12 5.05
CA LEU A 99 5.25 7.43 5.02
C LEU A 99 4.66 7.70 6.41
N TYR A 100 5.16 7.01 7.43
CA TYR A 100 4.55 6.99 8.75
C TYR A 100 5.34 7.80 9.77
N ALA A 101 4.64 8.58 10.61
CA ALA A 101 5.20 9.07 11.86
C ALA A 101 5.47 7.91 12.84
N ALA A 102 6.20 8.16 13.94
CA ALA A 102 6.60 7.14 14.90
C ALA A 102 5.45 6.23 15.35
N TYR A 103 4.30 6.79 15.69
CA TYR A 103 3.09 6.03 16.05
C TYR A 103 2.59 5.16 14.90
N GLY A 104 2.51 5.71 13.69
CA GLY A 104 2.03 5.00 12.51
C GLY A 104 2.94 3.86 12.05
N LYS A 105 4.23 3.89 12.37
CA LYS A 105 5.16 2.79 12.10
C LYS A 105 4.75 1.51 12.86
N VAL A 106 4.25 1.67 14.07
CA VAL A 106 3.84 0.55 14.95
C VAL A 106 2.37 0.19 14.74
N MET A 107 1.50 1.19 14.62
CA MET A 107 0.05 1.05 14.67
C MET A 107 -0.63 1.25 13.31
N ASN A 108 0.02 0.93 12.20
CA ASN A 108 -0.62 0.97 10.89
C ASN A 108 -1.42 -0.31 10.59
N CYS A 109 -2.40 -0.20 9.70
CA CYS A 109 -3.28 -1.31 9.32
C CYS A 109 -2.78 -2.14 8.12
N GLY A 110 -1.52 -1.98 7.73
CA GLY A 110 -0.96 -2.68 6.58
C GLY A 110 -1.51 -2.26 5.21
N GLY A 111 -2.35 -1.22 5.15
CA GLY A 111 -2.96 -0.74 3.90
C GLY A 111 -4.47 -0.93 3.79
N GLY A 112 -5.12 -1.53 4.80
CA GLY A 112 -6.55 -1.83 4.81
C GLY A 112 -7.49 -0.61 4.97
N GLY A 113 -6.97 0.62 5.02
CA GLY A 113 -7.77 1.84 5.12
C GLY A 113 -8.47 2.05 6.47
N SER A 114 -8.13 1.30 7.53
CA SER A 114 -8.84 1.30 8.81
C SER A 114 -8.20 2.14 9.92
N CYS A 115 -6.98 2.65 9.74
CA CYS A 115 -6.26 3.37 10.80
C CYS A 115 -6.08 4.88 10.55
N GLY A 116 -6.13 5.32 9.29
CA GLY A 116 -5.92 6.73 8.93
C GLY A 116 -4.51 7.29 9.21
N THR A 117 -3.49 6.42 9.36
CA THR A 117 -2.12 6.86 9.68
C THR A 117 -1.26 7.20 8.47
N CYS A 118 -1.67 6.81 7.26
CA CYS A 118 -0.95 7.03 6.01
C CYS A 118 -1.40 8.32 5.29
N ILE A 119 -1.56 9.40 6.05
CA ILE A 119 -2.02 10.68 5.50
C ILE A 119 -0.88 11.38 4.77
N VAL A 120 -1.19 11.82 3.55
CA VAL A 120 -0.33 12.66 2.71
C VAL A 120 -1.15 13.83 2.17
N GLU A 121 -0.48 14.89 1.75
CA GLU A 121 -1.11 16.01 1.06
C GLU A 121 -0.61 16.05 -0.39
N ILE A 122 -1.54 16.12 -1.33
CA ILE A 122 -1.22 16.28 -2.74
C ILE A 122 -1.12 17.77 -3.01
N VAL A 123 0.09 18.22 -3.30
CA VAL A 123 0.39 19.62 -3.60
C VAL A 123 0.07 19.91 -5.06
N ASP A 124 0.44 19.00 -5.96
CA ASP A 124 0.20 19.12 -7.40
C ASP A 124 -0.07 17.75 -8.03
N GLY A 125 -0.72 17.70 -9.21
CA GLY A 125 -1.01 16.48 -9.94
C GLY A 125 -2.23 15.70 -9.42
N LYS A 126 -3.24 16.37 -8.85
CA LYS A 126 -4.46 15.72 -8.35
C LYS A 126 -5.21 14.95 -9.43
N ASP A 127 -5.19 15.44 -10.65
CA ASP A 127 -5.90 14.86 -11.80
C ASP A 127 -5.30 13.53 -12.27
N LEU A 128 -4.08 13.24 -11.83
CA LEU A 128 -3.37 11.98 -12.09
C LEU A 128 -3.70 10.89 -11.07
N LEU A 129 -4.60 11.14 -10.15
CA LEU A 129 -4.96 10.23 -9.06
C LEU A 129 -6.43 9.82 -9.17
N ASN A 130 -6.77 8.66 -8.62
CA ASN A 130 -8.17 8.24 -8.50
C ASN A 130 -8.98 9.20 -7.62
N GLU A 131 -10.29 9.19 -7.77
CA GLU A 131 -11.21 9.90 -6.88
C GLU A 131 -11.10 9.41 -5.43
N ARG A 132 -11.51 10.26 -4.48
CA ARG A 132 -11.52 9.89 -3.07
C ARG A 132 -12.47 8.73 -2.81
N THR A 133 -11.96 7.70 -2.13
CA THR A 133 -12.76 6.56 -1.71
C THR A 133 -13.68 6.93 -0.53
N ASN A 134 -14.74 6.14 -0.31
CA ASN A 134 -15.62 6.31 0.86
C ASN A 134 -14.85 6.23 2.19
N THR A 135 -13.80 5.47 2.24
CA THR A 135 -12.90 5.38 3.40
C THR A 135 -12.19 6.70 3.65
N GLU A 136 -11.66 7.33 2.61
CA GLU A 136 -11.01 8.64 2.71
C GLU A 136 -12.00 9.73 3.12
N LEU A 137 -13.19 9.75 2.54
CA LEU A 137 -14.25 10.70 2.91
C LEU A 137 -14.61 10.61 4.40
N ARG A 138 -14.61 9.41 4.99
CA ARG A 138 -14.86 9.20 6.40
C ARG A 138 -13.73 9.70 7.30
N TYR A 139 -12.47 9.34 6.99
CA TYR A 139 -11.31 9.70 7.81
C TYR A 139 -10.88 11.15 7.65
N LEU A 140 -11.05 11.73 6.46
CA LEU A 140 -10.61 13.06 6.11
C LEU A 140 -11.74 14.11 6.06
N LYS A 141 -12.89 13.81 6.66
CA LYS A 141 -14.10 14.69 6.66
C LYS A 141 -13.83 16.13 7.09
N LYS A 142 -12.88 16.32 8.03
CA LYS A 142 -12.50 17.64 8.58
C LYS A 142 -11.16 18.14 8.07
N LYS A 143 -10.62 17.52 7.02
CA LYS A 143 -9.31 17.84 6.48
C LYS A 143 -9.43 18.46 5.08
N PRO A 144 -8.45 19.24 4.63
CA PRO A 144 -8.45 19.81 3.29
C PRO A 144 -8.65 18.73 2.22
N GLU A 145 -9.21 19.12 1.09
CA GLU A 145 -9.42 18.22 -0.03
C GLU A 145 -8.11 17.68 -0.64
N SER A 146 -7.02 18.44 -0.49
CA SER A 146 -5.68 18.02 -0.91
C SER A 146 -5.13 16.81 -0.12
N TRP A 147 -5.71 16.51 1.05
CA TRP A 147 -5.24 15.41 1.87
C TRP A 147 -5.83 14.07 1.40
N ARG A 148 -4.96 13.06 1.29
CA ARG A 148 -5.32 11.71 0.85
C ARG A 148 -4.77 10.65 1.81
N LEU A 149 -5.33 9.44 1.72
CA LEU A 149 -4.75 8.26 2.35
C LEU A 149 -3.91 7.50 1.30
N ALA A 150 -2.61 7.45 1.47
CA ALA A 150 -1.71 6.81 0.51
C ALA A 150 -2.06 5.33 0.21
N CYS A 151 -2.71 4.64 1.14
CA CYS A 151 -3.17 3.27 0.95
C CYS A 151 -4.48 3.15 0.15
N GLN A 152 -5.12 4.25 -0.18
CA GLN A 152 -6.36 4.31 -0.98
C GLN A 152 -6.17 5.07 -2.29
N THR A 153 -4.98 5.65 -2.48
CA THR A 153 -4.65 6.49 -3.63
C THR A 153 -3.91 5.66 -4.68
N ILE A 154 -4.53 5.47 -5.85
CA ILE A 154 -3.92 4.87 -7.04
C ILE A 154 -3.28 5.99 -7.84
N VAL A 155 -2.05 5.78 -8.29
CA VAL A 155 -1.30 6.74 -9.11
C VAL A 155 -1.50 6.40 -10.59
N GLY A 156 -2.19 7.27 -11.29
CA GLY A 156 -2.51 7.12 -12.71
C GLY A 156 -3.77 6.31 -13.02
N ASN A 157 -4.15 6.34 -14.29
CA ASN A 157 -5.30 5.61 -14.85
C ASN A 157 -4.92 4.65 -15.98
N LYS A 158 -3.63 4.33 -16.15
CA LYS A 158 -3.00 3.50 -17.20
C LYS A 158 -2.77 4.21 -18.55
N GLU A 159 -3.30 5.39 -18.76
CA GLU A 159 -3.20 6.13 -20.02
C GLU A 159 -2.47 7.47 -19.84
N ASN A 160 -2.53 8.03 -18.63
CA ASN A 160 -1.94 9.32 -18.32
C ASN A 160 -0.47 9.19 -17.89
N SER A 161 0.31 10.20 -18.23
CA SER A 161 1.66 10.44 -17.72
C SER A 161 1.75 11.86 -17.15
N GLY A 162 2.71 12.11 -16.30
CA GLY A 162 2.90 13.44 -15.71
C GLY A 162 3.66 13.38 -14.41
N LYS A 163 3.48 14.45 -13.61
CA LYS A 163 4.18 14.61 -12.34
C LYS A 163 3.19 14.84 -11.21
N VAL A 164 3.45 14.18 -10.07
CA VAL A 164 2.67 14.34 -8.83
C VAL A 164 3.61 14.81 -7.73
N VAL A 165 3.23 15.87 -7.03
CA VAL A 165 3.97 16.40 -5.89
C VAL A 165 3.22 16.11 -4.61
N VAL A 166 3.88 15.41 -3.69
CA VAL A 166 3.29 14.89 -2.45
C VAL A 166 4.04 15.45 -1.23
N GLN A 167 3.33 16.10 -0.33
CA GLN A 167 3.85 16.48 0.97
C GLN A 167 3.64 15.32 1.95
N ARG A 168 4.71 14.81 2.52
CA ARG A 168 4.67 13.77 3.55
C ARG A 168 4.25 14.35 4.89
N LEU A 169 3.49 13.56 5.66
CA LEU A 169 3.11 13.89 7.05
C LEU A 169 2.64 15.35 7.20
N PRO A 170 1.60 15.79 6.47
CA PRO A 170 1.18 17.20 6.45
C PRO A 170 0.78 17.72 7.83
N GLN A 171 0.37 16.84 8.76
CA GLN A 171 0.08 17.20 10.15
C GLN A 171 1.33 17.60 10.96
N TRP A 172 2.54 17.32 10.45
CA TRP A 172 3.82 17.62 11.10
C TRP A 172 4.64 18.68 10.34
N LYS A 173 4.09 19.25 9.29
CA LYS A 173 4.72 20.33 8.55
C LYS A 173 4.90 21.54 9.47
N LYS A 174 6.13 22.04 9.56
CA LYS A 174 6.50 23.24 10.33
C LYS A 174 6.70 24.44 9.42
#